data_082f8d3021ab0b2dc4e48d3c7fc7cc46
#
_entry.id   082f8d3021ab0b2dc4e48d3c7fc7cc46
#
_cell.length_a   1.000
_cell.length_b   1.000
_cell.length_c   1.000
_cell.angle_alpha   90.00
_cell.angle_beta   90.00
_cell.angle_gamma   90.00
#
_symmetry.space_group_name_H-M   'P 1'
#
loop_
_entity.id
_entity.type
_entity.pdbx_description
1 polymer ?
#
loop_
_entity_poly.entity_id
_entity_poly.type
_entity_poly.pdbx_seq_one_letter_code
_entity_poly.pdbx_strand_id
1 'polypeptide(L)'
;MEKYIGLDVHAKSCTAAIIDGRGKRLGSQVIETNGKSLVEFFKLQAGRVHLCLEEGTQSAWLTEVLRPYVAELAVTVPRQRRGQKNDELDAYTLAEQLRQGAFTIRVYQQVGPFGELKQLVKTHRSLVIDTRRVQSRLKARYRSRGIATAGQEVYAQSTRSDWLSQLPKSSLRSAEVLYRQYDALCEIRDQARRDMVRESHRFPITRILETCPGMGEIRVARLVSVVVSPQRFRGRRQFWSYCGLGVVMRSSSDWDQDPSGSWHKVRKPVTRGLNLNFNRMLKDVFKGAATTVLQQGGEEPLYSEYQRQTLGGTKPDLAKVTLARKIAAISLTMWKNEEKYDPKKRKQVLA
;
A
#
# COMPACT_ATOMS: atom_id res chain seq x y z
N MET A 1 -1.00 37.00 -7.11
CA MET A 1 -1.27 36.78 -5.67
C MET A 1 -1.32 35.29 -5.43
N GLU A 2 -0.58 34.77 -4.42
CA GLU A 2 -0.63 33.35 -4.02
C GLU A 2 -1.83 33.15 -3.11
N LYS A 3 -2.62 32.10 -3.39
CA LYS A 3 -3.74 31.67 -2.57
C LYS A 3 -3.56 30.21 -2.16
N TYR A 4 -3.81 29.91 -0.91
CA TYR A 4 -3.76 28.56 -0.36
C TYR A 4 -5.16 28.16 0.07
N ILE A 5 -5.66 27.06 -0.47
CA ILE A 5 -7.02 26.56 -0.23
C ILE A 5 -6.92 25.21 0.46
N GLY A 6 -7.53 25.09 1.62
CA GLY A 6 -7.80 23.81 2.25
C GLY A 6 -9.23 23.36 1.91
N LEU A 7 -9.37 22.11 1.53
CA LEU A 7 -10.65 21.52 1.18
C LEU A 7 -10.95 20.37 2.14
N ASP A 8 -11.92 20.59 3.04
CA ASP A 8 -12.50 19.50 3.83
C ASP A 8 -13.62 18.85 3.05
N VAL A 9 -13.54 17.52 2.88
CA VAL A 9 -14.33 16.78 1.87
C VAL A 9 -15.31 15.84 2.53
N HIS A 10 -16.60 16.08 2.32
CA HIS A 10 -17.69 15.20 2.69
C HIS A 10 -18.42 14.63 1.47
N ALA A 11 -19.34 13.68 1.70
CA ALA A 11 -20.02 12.96 0.62
C ALA A 11 -20.90 13.89 -0.25
N LYS A 12 -21.54 14.91 0.35
CA LYS A 12 -22.49 15.83 -0.32
C LYS A 12 -21.95 17.24 -0.51
N SER A 13 -21.03 17.67 0.34
CA SER A 13 -20.49 19.03 0.33
C SER A 13 -19.01 19.03 0.68
N CYS A 14 -18.27 20.00 0.16
CA CYS A 14 -16.90 20.30 0.53
C CYS A 14 -16.86 21.70 1.14
N THR A 15 -16.09 21.89 2.20
CA THR A 15 -15.81 23.21 2.77
C THR A 15 -14.43 23.66 2.29
N ALA A 16 -14.40 24.74 1.49
CA ALA A 16 -13.18 25.36 1.00
C ALA A 16 -12.86 26.59 1.86
N ALA A 17 -11.69 26.63 2.48
CA ALA A 17 -11.18 27.79 3.21
C ALA A 17 -9.97 28.37 2.47
N ILE A 18 -9.94 29.70 2.29
CA ILE A 18 -8.96 30.40 1.47
C ILE A 18 -8.13 31.32 2.34
N ILE A 19 -6.81 31.26 2.22
CA ILE A 19 -5.86 32.20 2.83
C ILE A 19 -4.92 32.77 1.77
N ASP A 20 -4.37 33.94 2.03
CA ASP A 20 -3.31 34.52 1.20
C ASP A 20 -1.92 34.01 1.57
N GLY A 21 -0.88 34.45 0.84
CA GLY A 21 0.51 34.09 1.08
C GLY A 21 1.05 34.52 2.45
N ARG A 22 0.39 35.46 3.15
CA ARG A 22 0.73 35.91 4.50
C ARG A 22 -0.03 35.16 5.60
N GLY A 23 -0.97 34.29 5.22
CA GLY A 23 -1.84 33.54 6.15
C GLY A 23 -3.11 34.29 6.56
N LYS A 24 -3.42 35.44 5.96
CA LYS A 24 -4.68 36.17 6.20
C LYS A 24 -5.83 35.38 5.59
N ARG A 25 -6.88 35.14 6.36
CA ARG A 25 -8.12 34.52 5.89
C ARG A 25 -8.83 35.43 4.90
N LEU A 26 -9.15 34.90 3.73
CA LEU A 26 -9.88 35.60 2.67
C LEU A 26 -11.36 35.21 2.65
N GLY A 27 -11.73 34.08 3.21
CA GLY A 27 -13.08 33.57 3.33
C GLY A 27 -13.16 32.06 3.28
N SER A 28 -14.37 31.55 3.50
CA SER A 28 -14.72 30.15 3.34
C SER A 28 -16.00 30.01 2.56
N GLN A 29 -16.17 28.88 1.85
CA GLN A 29 -17.37 28.58 1.07
C GLN A 29 -17.66 27.09 1.12
N VAL A 30 -18.95 26.75 1.28
CA VAL A 30 -19.43 25.38 1.12
C VAL A 30 -19.82 25.16 -0.34
N ILE A 31 -19.34 24.08 -0.94
CA ILE A 31 -19.49 23.74 -2.35
C ILE A 31 -20.08 22.33 -2.42
N GLU A 32 -21.01 22.10 -3.33
CA GLU A 32 -21.52 20.75 -3.56
C GLU A 32 -20.41 19.81 -4.05
N THR A 33 -20.37 18.57 -3.53
CA THR A 33 -19.37 17.57 -3.91
C THR A 33 -19.72 16.97 -5.27
N ASN A 34 -19.59 17.77 -6.33
CA ASN A 34 -19.64 17.30 -7.72
C ASN A 34 -18.56 18.01 -8.55
N GLY A 35 -18.17 17.37 -9.67
CA GLY A 35 -17.04 17.86 -10.49
C GLY A 35 -17.32 19.24 -11.10
N LYS A 36 -18.56 19.53 -11.49
CA LYS A 36 -18.94 20.81 -12.11
C LYS A 36 -18.80 21.98 -11.14
N SER A 37 -19.45 21.90 -9.99
CA SER A 37 -19.42 22.96 -8.96
C SER A 37 -18.01 23.22 -8.44
N LEU A 38 -17.23 22.17 -8.21
CA LEU A 38 -15.83 22.28 -7.77
C LEU A 38 -14.96 22.96 -8.85
N VAL A 39 -15.05 22.53 -10.10
CA VAL A 39 -14.30 23.15 -11.20
C VAL A 39 -14.67 24.62 -11.39
N GLU A 40 -15.96 24.95 -11.35
CA GLU A 40 -16.44 26.35 -11.42
C GLU A 40 -15.85 27.19 -10.29
N PHE A 41 -15.88 26.70 -9.05
CA PHE A 41 -15.26 27.39 -7.91
C PHE A 41 -13.77 27.68 -8.13
N PHE A 42 -12.99 26.66 -8.56
CA PHE A 42 -11.54 26.83 -8.76
C PHE A 42 -11.22 27.73 -9.96
N LYS A 43 -12.03 27.74 -11.03
CA LYS A 43 -11.88 28.64 -12.16
C LYS A 43 -12.08 30.12 -11.79
N LEU A 44 -12.94 30.40 -10.82
CA LEU A 44 -13.20 31.77 -10.32
C LEU A 44 -12.07 32.30 -9.40
N GLN A 45 -11.15 31.45 -8.98
CA GLN A 45 -10.05 31.87 -8.14
C GLN A 45 -8.96 32.59 -8.96
N ALA A 46 -8.87 33.94 -8.79
CA ALA A 46 -7.78 34.71 -9.41
C ALA A 46 -6.45 34.44 -8.70
N GLY A 47 -5.35 34.41 -9.47
CA GLY A 47 -3.99 34.23 -8.97
C GLY A 47 -3.51 32.78 -9.01
N ARG A 48 -2.41 32.52 -8.33
CA ARG A 48 -1.81 31.19 -8.27
C ARG A 48 -2.38 30.41 -7.09
N VAL A 49 -3.12 29.36 -7.39
CA VAL A 49 -3.89 28.59 -6.40
C VAL A 49 -3.11 27.34 -6.00
N HIS A 50 -2.96 27.12 -4.69
CA HIS A 50 -2.44 25.89 -4.09
C HIS A 50 -3.57 25.23 -3.31
N LEU A 51 -3.77 23.91 -3.51
CA LEU A 51 -4.85 23.13 -2.91
C LEU A 51 -4.31 22.05 -1.98
N CYS A 52 -4.88 21.95 -0.78
CA CYS A 52 -4.68 20.84 0.13
C CYS A 52 -6.00 20.18 0.51
N LEU A 53 -6.00 18.82 0.52
CA LEU A 53 -7.11 18.02 1.04
C LEU A 53 -6.59 16.80 1.81
N GLU A 54 -7.44 16.22 2.67
CA GLU A 54 -7.10 14.98 3.37
C GLU A 54 -7.33 13.74 2.49
N GLU A 55 -6.55 12.67 2.76
CA GLU A 55 -6.73 11.38 2.10
C GLU A 55 -8.07 10.76 2.52
N GLY A 56 -8.95 10.55 1.55
CA GLY A 56 -10.26 9.95 1.73
C GLY A 56 -10.68 9.14 0.50
N THR A 57 -11.91 8.64 0.51
CA THR A 57 -12.45 7.84 -0.60
C THR A 57 -12.49 8.61 -1.93
N GLN A 58 -12.68 9.93 -1.88
CA GLN A 58 -12.80 10.81 -3.03
C GLN A 58 -11.49 11.50 -3.44
N SER A 59 -10.42 11.39 -2.64
CA SER A 59 -9.19 12.16 -2.86
C SER A 59 -8.52 11.89 -4.22
N ALA A 60 -8.60 10.67 -4.73
CA ALA A 60 -8.04 10.34 -6.06
C ALA A 60 -8.83 11.01 -7.18
N TRP A 61 -10.16 10.96 -7.14
CA TRP A 61 -11.05 11.62 -8.09
C TRP A 61 -10.89 13.14 -8.03
N LEU A 62 -10.87 13.74 -6.84
CA LEU A 62 -10.64 15.16 -6.67
C LEU A 62 -9.28 15.61 -7.21
N THR A 63 -8.25 14.80 -7.02
CA THR A 63 -6.93 15.08 -7.59
C THR A 63 -6.97 15.09 -9.11
N GLU A 64 -7.68 14.15 -9.73
CA GLU A 64 -7.83 14.08 -11.18
C GLU A 64 -8.59 15.29 -11.73
N VAL A 65 -9.74 15.64 -11.12
CA VAL A 65 -10.61 16.72 -11.56
C VAL A 65 -9.99 18.10 -11.35
N LEU A 66 -9.33 18.34 -10.19
CA LEU A 66 -8.91 19.68 -9.78
C LEU A 66 -7.45 20.03 -10.15
N ARG A 67 -6.63 19.03 -10.44
CA ARG A 67 -5.21 19.27 -10.79
C ARG A 67 -4.99 20.25 -11.95
N PRO A 68 -5.81 20.28 -13.01
CA PRO A 68 -5.64 21.24 -14.10
C PRO A 68 -5.89 22.71 -13.70
N TYR A 69 -6.55 22.95 -12.58
CA TYR A 69 -6.99 24.29 -12.15
C TYR A 69 -6.18 24.87 -10.99
N VAL A 70 -5.14 24.14 -10.53
CA VAL A 70 -4.30 24.56 -9.40
C VAL A 70 -2.82 24.41 -9.74
N ALA A 71 -2.00 25.33 -9.23
CA ALA A 71 -0.55 25.30 -9.40
C ALA A 71 0.11 24.15 -8.61
N GLU A 72 -0.48 23.83 -7.45
CA GLU A 72 -0.05 22.76 -6.59
C GLU A 72 -1.26 22.06 -5.98
N LEU A 73 -1.20 20.73 -5.91
CA LEU A 73 -2.18 19.92 -5.19
C LEU A 73 -1.45 18.97 -4.23
N ALA A 74 -1.79 19.09 -2.96
CA ALA A 74 -1.28 18.23 -1.90
C ALA A 74 -2.41 17.41 -1.27
N VAL A 75 -2.18 16.12 -1.08
CA VAL A 75 -3.04 15.25 -0.28
C VAL A 75 -2.27 14.86 0.96
N THR A 76 -2.87 15.05 2.14
CA THR A 76 -2.25 14.72 3.43
C THR A 76 -3.01 13.61 4.15
N VAL A 77 -2.33 12.92 5.06
CA VAL A 77 -2.99 11.91 5.91
C VAL A 77 -3.87 12.61 6.95
N PRO A 78 -5.10 12.12 7.19
CA PRO A 78 -5.98 12.67 8.23
C PRO A 78 -5.31 12.73 9.58
N ARG A 79 -5.40 13.87 10.27
CA ARG A 79 -4.88 14.03 11.63
C ARG A 79 -5.91 13.57 12.65
N GLN A 80 -5.47 12.75 13.61
CA GLN A 80 -6.27 12.50 14.79
C GLN A 80 -6.26 13.76 15.66
N ARG A 81 -7.40 14.45 15.73
CA ARG A 81 -7.59 15.59 16.63
C ARG A 81 -8.36 15.17 17.88
N ARG A 82 -7.98 15.77 18.99
CA ARG A 82 -8.74 15.74 20.26
C ARG A 82 -9.43 17.09 20.37
N GLY A 83 -10.77 17.15 20.43
CA GLY A 83 -11.54 18.37 20.61
C GLY A 83 -12.74 18.50 19.66
N GLN A 84 -13.38 19.69 19.66
CA GLN A 84 -14.53 19.97 18.80
C GLN A 84 -14.13 19.93 17.32
N LYS A 85 -14.98 19.27 16.52
CA LYS A 85 -14.83 19.17 15.07
C LYS A 85 -15.59 20.35 14.43
N ASN A 86 -14.89 21.11 13.55
CA ASN A 86 -15.47 22.18 12.77
C ASN A 86 -14.84 22.15 11.38
N ASP A 87 -15.65 21.86 10.37
CA ASP A 87 -15.22 21.66 8.98
C ASP A 87 -14.50 22.90 8.41
N GLU A 88 -14.93 24.10 8.79
CA GLU A 88 -14.28 25.34 8.39
C GLU A 88 -12.88 25.51 9.00
N LEU A 89 -12.73 25.24 10.30
CA LEU A 89 -11.42 25.28 10.97
C LEU A 89 -10.49 24.18 10.44
N ASP A 90 -11.05 23.02 10.08
CA ASP A 90 -10.28 21.91 9.49
C ASP A 90 -9.77 22.32 8.11
N ALA A 91 -10.61 22.95 7.28
CA ALA A 91 -10.22 23.49 5.99
C ALA A 91 -9.16 24.60 6.11
N TYR A 92 -9.31 25.58 7.03
CA TYR A 92 -8.27 26.58 7.28
C TYR A 92 -6.94 25.97 7.74
N THR A 93 -7.00 24.94 8.54
CA THR A 93 -5.78 24.24 9.00
C THR A 93 -5.04 23.55 7.83
N LEU A 94 -5.78 22.96 6.89
CA LEU A 94 -5.19 22.35 5.69
C LEU A 94 -4.54 23.43 4.81
N ALA A 95 -5.19 24.59 4.63
CA ALA A 95 -4.64 25.71 3.89
C ALA A 95 -3.33 26.21 4.51
N GLU A 96 -3.29 26.39 5.83
CA GLU A 96 -2.12 26.86 6.57
C GLU A 96 -0.98 25.85 6.55
N GLN A 97 -1.26 24.54 6.67
CA GLN A 97 -0.26 23.49 6.53
C GLN A 97 0.40 23.49 5.16
N LEU A 98 -0.39 23.74 4.09
CA LEU A 98 0.12 23.85 2.74
C LEU A 98 1.03 25.07 2.60
N ARG A 99 0.59 26.23 3.10
CA ARG A 99 1.35 27.48 3.06
C ARG A 99 2.68 27.37 3.77
N GLN A 100 2.72 26.74 4.94
CA GLN A 100 3.93 26.55 5.74
C GLN A 100 4.79 25.36 5.29
N GLY A 101 4.32 24.52 4.37
CA GLY A 101 4.98 23.26 4.03
C GLY A 101 5.04 22.25 5.19
N ALA A 102 4.18 22.42 6.20
CA ALA A 102 4.20 21.71 7.47
C ALA A 102 3.47 20.35 7.41
N PHE A 103 3.67 19.56 6.33
CA PHE A 103 3.08 18.24 6.22
C PHE A 103 3.93 17.20 6.93
N THR A 104 3.29 16.42 7.82
CA THR A 104 3.93 15.22 8.39
C THR A 104 4.11 14.14 7.32
N ILE A 105 3.11 13.98 6.44
CA ILE A 105 3.10 12.99 5.34
C ILE A 105 2.28 13.56 4.19
N ARG A 106 2.90 13.62 3.02
CA ARG A 106 2.21 13.93 1.77
C ARG A 106 1.91 12.62 1.04
N VAL A 107 0.64 12.37 0.77
CA VAL A 107 0.20 11.18 0.04
C VAL A 107 0.45 11.38 -1.45
N TYR A 108 1.10 10.40 -2.06
CA TYR A 108 1.36 10.44 -3.48
C TYR A 108 0.08 10.08 -4.26
N GLN A 109 -0.47 11.06 -4.95
CA GLN A 109 -1.66 10.94 -5.80
C GLN A 109 -1.28 11.32 -7.25
N GLN A 110 -0.49 10.53 -7.90
CA GLN A 110 -0.23 10.72 -9.31
C GLN A 110 -1.30 10.00 -10.14
N VAL A 111 -1.93 10.72 -11.05
CA VAL A 111 -2.69 10.13 -12.13
C VAL A 111 -1.66 9.55 -13.11
N GLY A 112 -1.59 8.24 -13.15
CA GLY A 112 -0.66 7.52 -14.03
C GLY A 112 -1.43 6.57 -14.93
N PRO A 113 -0.73 5.88 -15.84
CA PRO A 113 -1.35 4.96 -16.81
C PRO A 113 -2.03 3.75 -16.17
N PHE A 114 -1.79 3.51 -14.86
CA PHE A 114 -2.27 2.32 -14.14
C PHE A 114 -3.62 2.53 -13.43
N GLY A 115 -4.44 3.50 -13.83
CA GLY A 115 -5.71 3.83 -13.16
C GLY A 115 -6.68 2.64 -13.14
N GLU A 116 -6.94 2.03 -14.28
CA GLU A 116 -7.79 0.85 -14.43
C GLU A 116 -7.20 -0.36 -13.68
N LEU A 117 -5.92 -0.64 -13.87
CA LEU A 117 -5.23 -1.70 -13.14
C LEU A 117 -5.34 -1.53 -11.61
N LYS A 118 -5.25 -0.30 -11.10
CA LYS A 118 -5.41 -0.01 -9.66
C LYS A 118 -6.80 -0.38 -9.15
N GLN A 119 -7.85 -0.13 -9.94
CA GLN A 119 -9.22 -0.53 -9.58
C GLN A 119 -9.37 -2.06 -9.59
N LEU A 120 -8.89 -2.73 -10.63
CA LEU A 120 -8.93 -4.19 -10.74
C LEU A 120 -8.15 -4.87 -9.61
N VAL A 121 -6.98 -4.33 -9.22
CA VAL A 121 -6.21 -4.81 -8.06
C VAL A 121 -7.01 -4.66 -6.76
N LYS A 122 -7.70 -3.53 -6.55
CA LYS A 122 -8.55 -3.32 -5.37
C LYS A 122 -9.73 -4.31 -5.34
N THR A 123 -10.41 -4.49 -6.46
CA THR A 123 -11.53 -5.43 -6.61
C THR A 123 -11.09 -6.86 -6.34
N HIS A 124 -10.04 -7.33 -7.00
CA HIS A 124 -9.50 -8.68 -6.76
C HIS A 124 -9.11 -8.88 -5.30
N ARG A 125 -8.46 -7.89 -4.67
CA ARG A 125 -8.10 -7.96 -3.24
C ARG A 125 -9.31 -8.07 -2.32
N SER A 126 -10.38 -7.31 -2.59
CA SER A 126 -11.63 -7.39 -1.83
C SER A 126 -12.22 -8.80 -1.92
N LEU A 127 -12.31 -9.35 -3.12
CA LEU A 127 -12.83 -10.72 -3.35
C LEU A 127 -11.99 -11.79 -2.64
N VAL A 128 -10.65 -11.64 -2.60
CA VAL A 128 -9.78 -12.54 -1.81
C VAL A 128 -10.11 -12.46 -0.31
N ILE A 129 -10.37 -11.26 0.22
CA ILE A 129 -10.74 -11.08 1.63
C ILE A 129 -12.10 -11.71 1.90
N ASP A 130 -13.09 -11.47 1.04
CA ASP A 130 -14.44 -12.01 1.21
C ASP A 130 -14.46 -13.53 1.11
N THR A 131 -13.72 -14.11 0.16
CA THR A 131 -13.53 -15.58 0.07
C THR A 131 -12.95 -16.14 1.38
N ARG A 132 -11.92 -15.51 1.95
CA ARG A 132 -11.35 -15.93 3.24
C ARG A 132 -12.33 -15.82 4.40
N ARG A 133 -13.19 -14.80 4.40
CA ARG A 133 -14.25 -14.64 5.42
C ARG A 133 -15.24 -15.81 5.36
N VAL A 134 -15.66 -16.20 4.15
CA VAL A 134 -16.56 -17.35 4.00
C VAL A 134 -15.87 -18.65 4.37
N GLN A 135 -14.61 -18.84 4.00
CA GLN A 135 -13.80 -19.98 4.46
C GLN A 135 -13.75 -20.08 5.99
N SER A 136 -13.54 -18.95 6.67
CA SER A 136 -13.53 -18.91 8.14
C SER A 136 -14.89 -19.26 8.74
N ARG A 137 -16.01 -18.79 8.13
CA ARG A 137 -17.37 -19.12 8.55
C ARG A 137 -17.68 -20.61 8.37
N LEU A 138 -17.25 -21.20 7.25
CA LEU A 138 -17.39 -22.65 7.01
C LEU A 138 -16.66 -23.44 8.09
N LYS A 139 -15.38 -23.17 8.33
CA LYS A 139 -14.63 -23.84 9.40
C LYS A 139 -15.26 -23.66 10.78
N ALA A 140 -15.76 -22.46 11.09
CA ALA A 140 -16.44 -22.20 12.35
C ALA A 140 -17.71 -23.03 12.51
N ARG A 141 -18.46 -23.31 11.41
CA ARG A 141 -19.65 -24.14 11.43
C ARG A 141 -19.35 -25.58 11.88
N TYR A 142 -18.27 -26.17 11.37
CA TYR A 142 -17.81 -27.51 11.78
C TYR A 142 -17.24 -27.52 13.20
N ARG A 143 -16.36 -26.57 13.51
CA ARG A 143 -15.73 -26.48 14.83
C ARG A 143 -16.72 -26.27 15.97
N SER A 144 -17.83 -25.56 15.72
CA SER A 144 -18.91 -25.40 16.70
C SER A 144 -19.65 -26.71 17.04
N ARG A 145 -19.34 -27.78 16.30
CA ARG A 145 -19.86 -29.13 16.52
C ARG A 145 -18.78 -30.13 16.93
N GLY A 146 -17.61 -29.64 17.34
CA GLY A 146 -16.46 -30.48 17.71
C GLY A 146 -15.76 -31.14 16.53
N ILE A 147 -16.11 -30.80 15.28
CA ILE A 147 -15.49 -31.39 14.08
C ILE A 147 -14.22 -30.61 13.74
N ALA A 148 -13.09 -31.30 13.75
CA ALA A 148 -11.79 -30.71 13.42
C ALA A 148 -11.68 -30.38 11.92
N THR A 149 -11.19 -29.17 11.59
CA THR A 149 -11.04 -28.67 10.22
C THR A 149 -9.58 -28.28 9.96
N ALA A 150 -8.73 -29.24 9.69
CA ALA A 150 -7.36 -29.00 9.23
C ALA A 150 -7.34 -28.82 7.70
N GLY A 151 -6.28 -28.18 7.19
CA GLY A 151 -6.01 -28.07 5.75
C GLY A 151 -7.07 -27.31 4.95
N GLN A 152 -7.21 -27.70 3.68
CA GLN A 152 -8.09 -27.09 2.67
C GLN A 152 -9.23 -28.04 2.20
N GLU A 153 -9.24 -29.28 2.64
CA GLU A 153 -10.18 -30.32 2.19
C GLU A 153 -11.65 -29.95 2.43
N VAL A 154 -11.93 -29.26 3.55
CA VAL A 154 -13.28 -28.75 3.86
C VAL A 154 -13.86 -27.85 2.75
N TYR A 155 -13.04 -27.29 1.87
CA TYR A 155 -13.49 -26.41 0.77
C TYR A 155 -13.58 -27.13 -0.56
N ALA A 156 -12.98 -28.32 -0.69
CA ALA A 156 -12.97 -29.06 -1.94
C ALA A 156 -14.37 -29.54 -2.30
N GLN A 157 -14.74 -29.41 -3.57
CA GLN A 157 -16.02 -29.85 -4.06
C GLN A 157 -16.18 -31.40 -4.00
N SER A 158 -15.06 -32.09 -4.24
CA SER A 158 -15.03 -33.57 -4.25
C SER A 158 -15.29 -34.21 -2.87
N THR A 159 -14.95 -33.54 -1.78
CA THR A 159 -15.11 -34.06 -0.41
C THR A 159 -16.28 -33.42 0.33
N ARG A 160 -17.07 -32.58 -0.34
CA ARG A 160 -18.13 -31.77 0.29
C ARG A 160 -19.26 -32.61 0.87
N SER A 161 -19.67 -33.69 0.19
CA SER A 161 -20.68 -34.62 0.70
C SER A 161 -20.29 -35.23 2.04
N ASP A 162 -18.99 -35.65 2.15
CA ASP A 162 -18.47 -36.30 3.34
C ASP A 162 -18.40 -35.32 4.53
N TRP A 163 -18.04 -34.05 4.23
CA TRP A 163 -18.10 -33.00 5.23
C TRP A 163 -19.53 -32.67 5.68
N LEU A 164 -20.46 -32.55 4.75
CA LEU A 164 -21.87 -32.25 5.07
C LEU A 164 -22.53 -33.39 5.89
N SER A 165 -22.19 -34.65 5.62
CA SER A 165 -22.74 -35.82 6.37
C SER A 165 -22.36 -35.80 7.86
N GLN A 166 -21.30 -35.13 8.25
CA GLN A 166 -20.87 -34.98 9.65
C GLN A 166 -21.68 -33.93 10.43
N LEU A 167 -22.50 -33.12 9.74
CA LEU A 167 -23.29 -32.07 10.38
C LEU A 167 -24.68 -32.55 10.74
N PRO A 168 -25.24 -32.13 11.90
CA PRO A 168 -26.64 -32.42 12.24
C PRO A 168 -27.57 -31.70 11.27
N LYS A 169 -28.78 -32.28 11.05
CA LYS A 169 -29.79 -31.72 10.14
C LYS A 169 -30.06 -30.23 10.32
N SER A 170 -30.03 -29.75 11.56
CA SER A 170 -30.21 -28.33 11.91
C SER A 170 -29.11 -27.39 11.35
N SER A 171 -27.93 -27.90 10.98
CA SER A 171 -26.79 -27.13 10.48
C SER A 171 -26.56 -27.25 8.96
N LEU A 172 -27.17 -28.28 8.32
CA LEU A 172 -26.94 -28.60 6.90
C LEU A 172 -27.24 -27.41 5.98
N ARG A 173 -28.50 -26.90 6.02
CA ARG A 173 -28.92 -25.80 5.13
C ARG A 173 -27.99 -24.57 5.21
N SER A 174 -27.54 -24.24 6.42
CA SER A 174 -26.67 -23.10 6.59
C SER A 174 -25.24 -23.36 6.05
N ALA A 175 -24.74 -24.58 6.14
CA ALA A 175 -23.46 -24.97 5.55
C ALA A 175 -23.54 -24.97 4.01
N GLU A 176 -24.62 -25.51 3.43
CA GLU A 176 -24.89 -25.50 1.98
C GLU A 176 -24.95 -24.08 1.41
N VAL A 177 -25.56 -23.12 2.12
CA VAL A 177 -25.58 -21.70 1.72
C VAL A 177 -24.17 -21.11 1.72
N LEU A 178 -23.36 -21.43 2.74
CA LEU A 178 -21.97 -20.97 2.80
C LEU A 178 -21.11 -21.60 1.69
N TYR A 179 -21.32 -22.86 1.32
CA TYR A 179 -20.64 -23.46 0.18
C TYR A 179 -21.00 -22.80 -1.13
N ARG A 180 -22.30 -22.55 -1.38
CA ARG A 180 -22.73 -21.80 -2.57
C ARG A 180 -22.11 -20.40 -2.63
N GLN A 181 -22.09 -19.70 -1.50
CA GLN A 181 -21.44 -18.38 -1.41
C GLN A 181 -19.93 -18.49 -1.70
N TYR A 182 -19.27 -19.51 -1.18
CA TYR A 182 -17.85 -19.76 -1.42
C TYR A 182 -17.56 -20.01 -2.91
N ASP A 183 -18.34 -20.87 -3.56
CA ASP A 183 -18.18 -21.22 -4.97
C ASP A 183 -18.35 -19.98 -5.86
N ALA A 184 -19.43 -19.22 -5.66
CA ALA A 184 -19.68 -17.97 -6.41
C ALA A 184 -18.55 -16.94 -6.21
N LEU A 185 -18.04 -16.79 -4.98
CA LEU A 185 -16.91 -15.89 -4.73
C LEU A 185 -15.61 -16.38 -5.37
N CYS A 186 -15.38 -17.70 -5.44
CA CYS A 186 -14.23 -18.27 -6.12
C CYS A 186 -14.27 -17.97 -7.63
N GLU A 187 -15.42 -18.17 -8.27
CA GLU A 187 -15.62 -17.88 -9.69
C GLU A 187 -15.38 -16.41 -10.02
N ILE A 188 -16.05 -15.50 -9.29
CA ILE A 188 -15.90 -14.04 -9.48
C ILE A 188 -14.47 -13.59 -9.20
N ARG A 189 -13.82 -14.12 -8.16
CA ARG A 189 -12.42 -13.82 -7.82
C ARG A 189 -11.48 -14.25 -8.95
N ASP A 190 -11.68 -15.42 -9.52
CA ASP A 190 -10.84 -15.96 -10.57
C ASP A 190 -11.04 -15.20 -11.88
N GLN A 191 -12.26 -14.73 -12.16
CA GLN A 191 -12.51 -13.81 -13.26
C GLN A 191 -11.80 -12.47 -13.03
N ALA A 192 -11.96 -11.86 -11.85
CA ALA A 192 -11.27 -10.60 -11.51
C ALA A 192 -9.74 -10.73 -11.56
N ARG A 193 -9.20 -11.91 -11.23
CA ARG A 193 -7.76 -12.20 -11.41
C ARG A 193 -7.37 -12.18 -12.89
N ARG A 194 -8.12 -12.84 -13.76
CA ARG A 194 -7.85 -12.87 -15.20
C ARG A 194 -7.87 -11.47 -15.80
N ASP A 195 -8.86 -10.66 -15.44
CA ASP A 195 -9.00 -9.29 -15.94
C ASP A 195 -7.86 -8.40 -15.44
N MET A 196 -7.50 -8.50 -14.15
CA MET A 196 -6.36 -7.79 -13.57
C MET A 196 -5.03 -8.15 -14.25
N VAL A 197 -4.78 -9.43 -14.51
CA VAL A 197 -3.56 -9.89 -15.19
C VAL A 197 -3.53 -9.43 -16.64
N ARG A 198 -4.65 -9.52 -17.35
CA ARG A 198 -4.78 -9.05 -18.73
C ARG A 198 -4.47 -7.55 -18.81
N GLU A 199 -5.06 -6.73 -17.94
CA GLU A 199 -4.77 -5.30 -17.88
C GLU A 199 -3.31 -5.02 -17.50
N SER A 200 -2.76 -5.76 -16.55
CA SER A 200 -1.35 -5.66 -16.15
C SER A 200 -0.42 -5.86 -17.36
N HIS A 201 -0.68 -6.86 -18.18
CA HIS A 201 0.15 -7.21 -19.32
C HIS A 201 0.08 -6.22 -20.50
N ARG A 202 -0.79 -5.23 -20.47
CA ARG A 202 -0.75 -4.08 -21.42
C ARG A 202 0.48 -3.19 -21.20
N PHE A 203 1.14 -3.32 -20.05
CA PHE A 203 2.31 -2.54 -19.69
C PHE A 203 3.59 -3.40 -19.79
N PRO A 204 4.51 -3.13 -20.73
CA PRO A 204 5.71 -3.96 -20.94
C PRO A 204 6.55 -4.18 -19.68
N ILE A 205 6.61 -3.18 -18.81
CA ILE A 205 7.34 -3.25 -17.54
C ILE A 205 6.89 -4.41 -16.63
N THR A 206 5.63 -4.83 -16.71
CA THR A 206 5.14 -5.93 -15.89
C THR A 206 5.78 -7.26 -16.28
N ARG A 207 5.94 -7.51 -17.59
CA ARG A 207 6.65 -8.69 -18.10
C ARG A 207 8.11 -8.73 -17.68
N ILE A 208 8.74 -7.55 -17.63
CA ILE A 208 10.11 -7.42 -17.12
C ILE A 208 10.16 -7.80 -15.64
N LEU A 209 9.29 -7.24 -14.81
CA LEU A 209 9.26 -7.47 -13.37
C LEU A 209 8.86 -8.91 -12.98
N GLU A 210 8.08 -9.59 -13.79
CA GLU A 210 7.71 -11.00 -13.61
C GLU A 210 8.92 -11.95 -13.72
N THR A 211 10.00 -11.53 -14.35
CA THR A 211 11.25 -12.32 -14.39
C THR A 211 12.00 -12.33 -13.06
N CYS A 212 11.66 -11.44 -12.12
CA CYS A 212 12.26 -11.43 -10.79
C CYS A 212 11.77 -12.61 -9.95
N PRO A 213 12.67 -13.38 -9.30
CA PRO A 213 12.29 -14.53 -8.50
C PRO A 213 11.23 -14.21 -7.44
N GLY A 214 10.18 -15.02 -7.42
CA GLY A 214 9.05 -14.86 -6.52
C GLY A 214 8.05 -13.75 -6.90
N MET A 215 8.30 -12.98 -7.95
CA MET A 215 7.44 -11.90 -8.42
C MET A 215 6.51 -12.37 -9.56
N GLY A 216 5.48 -13.16 -9.23
CA GLY A 216 4.48 -13.56 -10.21
C GLY A 216 3.47 -12.44 -10.55
N GLU A 217 2.66 -12.68 -11.58
CA GLU A 217 1.69 -11.75 -12.19
C GLU A 217 0.89 -10.91 -11.19
N ILE A 218 0.29 -11.54 -10.17
CA ILE A 218 -0.51 -10.85 -9.16
C ILE A 218 0.33 -9.87 -8.33
N ARG A 219 1.56 -10.25 -7.97
CA ARG A 219 2.45 -9.41 -7.18
C ARG A 219 2.95 -8.22 -7.98
N VAL A 220 3.26 -8.45 -9.26
CA VAL A 220 3.70 -7.40 -10.18
C VAL A 220 2.55 -6.42 -10.45
N ALA A 221 1.33 -6.89 -10.75
CA ALA A 221 0.16 -6.04 -10.91
C ALA A 221 -0.07 -5.13 -9.68
N ARG A 222 0.04 -5.69 -8.47
CA ARG A 222 -0.06 -4.93 -7.20
C ARG A 222 1.08 -3.92 -7.05
N LEU A 223 2.30 -4.30 -7.39
CA LEU A 223 3.47 -3.43 -7.30
C LEU A 223 3.32 -2.20 -8.20
N VAL A 224 3.05 -2.41 -9.50
CA VAL A 224 2.99 -1.31 -10.46
C VAL A 224 1.80 -0.37 -10.21
N SER A 225 0.64 -0.91 -9.81
CA SER A 225 -0.56 -0.12 -9.49
C SER A 225 -0.39 0.80 -8.28
N VAL A 226 0.48 0.44 -7.32
CA VAL A 226 0.74 1.23 -6.11
C VAL A 226 1.91 2.20 -6.30
N VAL A 227 2.98 1.72 -6.91
CA VAL A 227 4.21 2.51 -7.09
C VAL A 227 4.06 3.55 -8.18
N VAL A 228 3.36 3.23 -9.26
CA VAL A 228 3.09 4.07 -10.45
C VAL A 228 4.36 4.52 -11.19
N SER A 229 5.36 5.02 -10.50
CA SER A 229 6.66 5.41 -11.05
C SER A 229 7.80 5.07 -10.08
N PRO A 230 8.85 4.38 -10.52
CA PRO A 230 9.99 4.04 -9.68
C PRO A 230 10.89 5.24 -9.37
N GLN A 231 10.84 6.30 -10.21
CA GLN A 231 11.63 7.53 -10.08
C GLN A 231 11.27 8.34 -8.83
N ARG A 232 10.07 8.15 -8.26
CA ARG A 232 9.66 8.77 -6.99
C ARG A 232 10.54 8.37 -5.80
N PHE A 233 11.30 7.30 -5.92
CA PHE A 233 12.22 6.84 -4.88
C PHE A 233 13.66 7.18 -5.26
N ARG A 234 14.35 7.98 -4.44
CA ARG A 234 15.77 8.31 -4.64
C ARG A 234 16.64 7.06 -4.61
N GLY A 235 16.31 6.08 -3.74
CA GLY A 235 17.07 4.86 -3.62
C GLY A 235 16.34 3.76 -2.85
N ARG A 236 17.01 2.61 -2.73
CA ARG A 236 16.47 1.42 -2.08
C ARG A 236 16.00 1.64 -0.63
N ARG A 237 16.70 2.47 0.16
CA ARG A 237 16.34 2.73 1.57
C ARG A 237 14.96 3.39 1.69
N GLN A 238 14.67 4.37 0.83
CA GLN A 238 13.38 5.04 0.79
C GLN A 238 12.27 4.07 0.35
N PHE A 239 12.55 3.23 -0.66
CA PHE A 239 11.61 2.21 -1.12
C PHE A 239 11.33 1.16 -0.05
N TRP A 240 12.36 0.67 0.66
CA TRP A 240 12.19 -0.25 1.80
C TRP A 240 11.32 0.36 2.90
N SER A 241 11.54 1.63 3.23
CA SER A 241 10.71 2.32 4.22
C SER A 241 9.25 2.37 3.77
N TYR A 242 8.99 2.72 2.51
CA TYR A 242 7.65 2.74 1.94
C TYR A 242 6.98 1.36 1.91
N CYS A 243 7.74 0.29 1.67
CA CYS A 243 7.28 -1.10 1.70
C CYS A 243 7.19 -1.72 3.11
N GLY A 244 7.51 -0.98 4.17
CA GLY A 244 7.54 -1.51 5.54
C GLY A 244 8.62 -2.55 5.80
N LEU A 245 9.70 -2.47 5.03
CA LEU A 245 10.91 -3.29 5.16
C LEU A 245 12.09 -2.47 5.72
N GLY A 246 11.94 -1.15 5.86
CA GLY A 246 12.94 -0.27 6.41
C GLY A 246 13.13 -0.48 7.91
N VAL A 247 14.38 -0.48 8.36
CA VAL A 247 14.74 -0.57 9.78
C VAL A 247 14.61 0.79 10.42
N VAL A 248 14.01 0.84 11.60
CA VAL A 248 13.98 2.02 12.46
C VAL A 248 15.12 1.93 13.46
N MET A 249 16.00 2.93 13.42
CA MET A 249 17.08 3.07 14.38
C MET A 249 16.75 4.21 15.35
N ARG A 250 17.00 4.00 16.63
CA ARG A 250 16.99 5.05 17.66
C ARG A 250 18.41 5.29 18.12
N SER A 251 18.82 6.54 18.01
CA SER A 251 20.15 7.00 18.39
C SER A 251 20.00 8.22 19.28
N SER A 252 19.35 8.03 20.43
CA SER A 252 19.25 9.03 21.48
C SER A 252 20.29 8.69 22.56
N SER A 253 21.33 9.49 22.67
CA SER A 253 22.33 9.42 23.75
C SER A 253 23.08 10.76 23.82
N ASP A 254 23.69 11.02 24.95
CA ASP A 254 24.61 12.13 25.11
C ASP A 254 25.81 12.01 24.17
N TRP A 255 26.46 13.12 23.93
CA TRP A 255 27.69 13.20 23.17
C TRP A 255 28.84 13.30 24.16
N ASP A 256 29.93 12.61 23.90
CA ASP A 256 31.18 12.70 24.64
C ASP A 256 32.31 13.12 23.71
N GLN A 257 33.32 13.76 24.24
CA GLN A 257 34.45 14.25 23.46
C GLN A 257 35.67 13.35 23.71
N ASP A 258 36.24 12.84 22.64
CA ASP A 258 37.48 12.05 22.73
C ASP A 258 38.69 12.93 22.99
N PRO A 259 39.84 12.35 23.31
CA PRO A 259 41.08 13.10 23.55
C PRO A 259 41.58 13.93 22.34
N SER A 260 41.08 13.62 21.12
CA SER A 260 41.36 14.38 19.90
C SER A 260 40.46 15.61 19.72
N GLY A 261 39.45 15.79 20.61
CA GLY A 261 38.48 16.86 20.52
C GLY A 261 37.26 16.53 19.65
N SER A 262 37.16 15.33 19.09
CA SER A 262 36.02 14.90 18.25
C SER A 262 34.85 14.42 19.09
N TRP A 263 33.62 14.90 18.74
CA TRP A 263 32.41 14.50 19.43
C TRP A 263 31.88 13.17 18.90
N HIS A 264 31.59 12.22 19.79
CA HIS A 264 30.98 10.94 19.45
C HIS A 264 29.82 10.61 20.39
N LYS A 265 28.88 9.78 19.93
CA LYS A 265 27.75 9.36 20.78
C LYS A 265 28.17 8.30 21.76
N VAL A 266 27.83 8.50 23.06
CA VAL A 266 28.13 7.58 24.16
C VAL A 266 27.51 6.18 23.90
N ARG A 267 26.30 6.13 23.32
CA ARG A 267 25.63 4.85 23.03
C ARG A 267 25.53 4.60 21.54
N LYS A 268 25.84 3.36 21.11
CA LYS A 268 25.62 2.93 19.72
C LYS A 268 24.14 2.94 19.37
N PRO A 269 23.78 3.30 18.12
CA PRO A 269 22.40 3.25 17.65
C PRO A 269 21.78 1.85 17.84
N VAL A 270 20.59 1.78 18.39
CA VAL A 270 19.86 0.51 18.60
C VAL A 270 18.75 0.37 17.58
N THR A 271 18.71 -0.79 16.92
CA THR A 271 17.61 -1.13 16.00
C THR A 271 16.34 -1.44 16.78
N ARG A 272 15.24 -0.74 16.46
CA ARG A 272 13.92 -0.87 17.11
C ARG A 272 12.84 -1.48 16.22
N GLY A 273 13.23 -2.40 15.32
CA GLY A 273 12.31 -3.08 14.41
C GLY A 273 12.10 -2.37 13.08
N LEU A 274 10.97 -2.62 12.45
CA LEU A 274 10.63 -2.08 11.13
C LEU A 274 9.75 -0.84 11.23
N ASN A 275 9.78 0.01 10.19
CA ASN A 275 8.89 1.15 10.05
C ASN A 275 7.41 0.70 10.13
N LEU A 276 6.62 1.38 10.96
CA LEU A 276 5.18 1.11 11.13
C LEU A 276 4.29 1.92 10.18
N ASN A 277 4.81 3.02 9.63
CA ASN A 277 4.12 3.83 8.63
C ASN A 277 4.56 3.42 7.23
N PHE A 278 3.79 2.53 6.59
CA PHE A 278 4.15 1.91 5.32
C PHE A 278 2.94 1.43 4.53
N ASN A 279 3.14 1.15 3.26
CA ASN A 279 2.13 0.52 2.41
C ASN A 279 2.03 -0.99 2.72
N ARG A 280 0.92 -1.40 3.34
CA ARG A 280 0.68 -2.80 3.76
C ARG A 280 0.67 -3.77 2.57
N MET A 281 0.11 -3.35 1.42
CA MET A 281 0.05 -4.20 0.22
C MET A 281 1.46 -4.54 -0.29
N LEU A 282 2.36 -3.56 -0.35
CA LEU A 282 3.73 -3.79 -0.80
C LEU A 282 4.53 -4.67 0.17
N LYS A 283 4.30 -4.52 1.47
CA LYS A 283 4.90 -5.44 2.46
C LYS A 283 4.48 -6.89 2.21
N ASP A 284 3.19 -7.12 1.94
CA ASP A 284 2.66 -8.45 1.61
C ASP A 284 3.24 -8.97 0.29
N VAL A 285 3.39 -8.11 -0.72
CA VAL A 285 4.02 -8.48 -2.01
C VAL A 285 5.41 -9.03 -1.79
N PHE A 286 6.30 -8.29 -1.14
CA PHE A 286 7.69 -8.69 -1.00
C PHE A 286 7.92 -9.82 0.03
N LYS A 287 7.16 -9.84 1.13
CA LYS A 287 7.18 -10.99 2.05
C LYS A 287 6.66 -12.26 1.38
N GLY A 288 5.62 -12.15 0.56
CA GLY A 288 5.10 -13.25 -0.23
C GLY A 288 6.08 -13.72 -1.30
N ALA A 289 6.77 -12.79 -1.98
CA ALA A 289 7.82 -13.13 -2.94
C ALA A 289 8.97 -13.90 -2.27
N ALA A 290 9.44 -13.43 -1.11
CA ALA A 290 10.45 -14.15 -0.33
C ALA A 290 9.97 -15.56 0.06
N THR A 291 8.70 -15.71 0.48
CA THR A 291 8.14 -17.04 0.80
C THR A 291 8.17 -17.98 -0.42
N THR A 292 7.82 -17.46 -1.60
CA THR A 292 7.82 -18.27 -2.84
C THR A 292 9.23 -18.71 -3.20
N VAL A 293 10.24 -17.83 -3.09
CA VAL A 293 11.65 -18.21 -3.30
C VAL A 293 12.08 -19.30 -2.34
N LEU A 294 11.68 -19.21 -1.06
CA LEU A 294 12.00 -20.24 -0.07
C LEU A 294 11.31 -21.58 -0.34
N GLN A 295 10.08 -21.55 -0.86
CA GLN A 295 9.33 -22.77 -1.20
C GLN A 295 9.85 -23.45 -2.47
N GLN A 296 10.33 -22.68 -3.45
CA GLN A 296 10.90 -23.20 -4.67
C GLN A 296 12.28 -23.82 -4.43
N GLY A 297 13.08 -23.23 -3.54
CA GLY A 297 14.42 -23.73 -3.22
C GLY A 297 15.37 -23.72 -4.43
N GLY A 298 16.22 -24.73 -4.50
CA GLY A 298 17.09 -24.97 -5.64
C GLY A 298 18.34 -24.10 -5.69
N GLU A 299 18.92 -23.95 -6.88
CA GLU A 299 20.16 -23.19 -7.12
C GLU A 299 19.95 -21.68 -7.30
N GLU A 300 18.73 -21.17 -7.06
CA GLU A 300 18.45 -19.75 -7.19
C GLU A 300 19.33 -18.94 -6.22
N PRO A 301 20.09 -17.93 -6.71
CA PRO A 301 21.08 -17.22 -5.89
C PRO A 301 20.51 -16.53 -4.65
N LEU A 302 19.23 -16.11 -4.67
CA LEU A 302 18.56 -15.50 -3.52
C LEU A 302 18.24 -16.54 -2.44
N TYR A 303 17.94 -17.79 -2.83
CA TYR A 303 17.74 -18.89 -1.90
C TYR A 303 19.07 -19.30 -1.24
N SER A 304 20.14 -19.48 -2.03
CA SER A 304 21.48 -19.79 -1.53
C SER A 304 21.97 -18.76 -0.51
N GLU A 305 21.64 -17.50 -0.72
CA GLU A 305 21.99 -16.45 0.21
C GLU A 305 21.20 -16.49 1.51
N TYR A 306 19.92 -16.84 1.45
CA TYR A 306 19.11 -17.09 2.65
C TYR A 306 19.70 -18.24 3.47
N GLN A 307 20.05 -19.35 2.81
CA GLN A 307 20.70 -20.49 3.47
C GLN A 307 22.00 -20.07 4.16
N ARG A 308 22.86 -19.32 3.48
CA ARG A 308 24.10 -18.81 4.06
C ARG A 308 23.86 -17.97 5.32
N GLN A 309 22.83 -17.11 5.33
CA GLN A 309 22.50 -16.30 6.50
C GLN A 309 22.00 -17.14 7.66
N THR A 310 21.15 -18.12 7.40
CA THR A 310 20.63 -19.02 8.45
C THR A 310 21.70 -19.95 9.02
N LEU A 311 22.58 -20.49 8.18
CA LEU A 311 23.76 -21.26 8.61
C LEU A 311 24.72 -20.40 9.43
N GLY A 312 24.84 -19.09 9.11
CA GLY A 312 25.63 -18.13 9.88
C GLY A 312 24.94 -17.62 11.15
N GLY A 313 23.87 -18.29 11.63
CA GLY A 313 23.20 -17.99 12.90
C GLY A 313 22.12 -16.92 12.84
N THR A 314 21.77 -16.37 11.66
CA THR A 314 20.66 -15.43 11.55
C THR A 314 19.32 -16.17 11.72
N LYS A 315 18.44 -15.65 12.59
CA LYS A 315 17.10 -16.23 12.78
C LYS A 315 16.34 -16.27 11.45
N PRO A 316 15.65 -17.39 11.11
CA PRO A 316 14.96 -17.58 9.82
C PRO A 316 14.03 -16.44 9.43
N ASP A 317 13.26 -15.89 10.37
CA ASP A 317 12.37 -14.74 10.12
C ASP A 317 13.13 -13.48 9.73
N LEU A 318 14.29 -13.21 10.33
CA LEU A 318 15.12 -12.05 9.98
C LEU A 318 15.79 -12.24 8.62
N ALA A 319 16.29 -13.45 8.32
CA ALA A 319 16.82 -13.82 7.02
C ALA A 319 15.75 -13.66 5.92
N LYS A 320 14.52 -14.09 6.18
CA LYS A 320 13.38 -13.91 5.26
C LYS A 320 13.04 -12.42 5.02
N VAL A 321 13.09 -11.56 6.03
CA VAL A 321 12.91 -10.10 5.86
C VAL A 321 14.07 -9.52 5.04
N THR A 322 15.29 -9.99 5.24
CA THR A 322 16.45 -9.56 4.45
C THR A 322 16.30 -9.98 2.98
N LEU A 323 15.83 -11.20 2.72
CA LEU A 323 15.48 -11.66 1.38
C LEU A 323 14.40 -10.77 0.72
N ALA A 324 13.33 -10.45 1.45
CA ALA A 324 12.28 -9.55 0.96
C ALA A 324 12.83 -8.15 0.59
N ARG A 325 13.77 -7.60 1.38
CA ARG A 325 14.47 -6.34 1.05
C ARG A 325 15.26 -6.44 -0.25
N LYS A 326 15.94 -7.55 -0.47
CA LYS A 326 16.74 -7.78 -1.68
C LYS A 326 15.84 -7.85 -2.91
N ILE A 327 14.77 -8.63 -2.85
CA ILE A 327 13.78 -8.70 -3.92
C ILE A 327 13.21 -7.32 -4.22
N ALA A 328 12.88 -6.53 -3.19
CA ALA A 328 12.39 -5.17 -3.38
C ALA A 328 13.41 -4.24 -4.06
N ALA A 329 14.69 -4.31 -3.65
CA ALA A 329 15.75 -3.52 -4.27
C ALA A 329 15.98 -3.91 -5.73
N ILE A 330 16.01 -5.21 -6.02
CA ILE A 330 16.15 -5.75 -7.38
C ILE A 330 14.97 -5.28 -8.25
N SER A 331 13.72 -5.45 -7.78
CA SER A 331 12.53 -5.02 -8.51
C SER A 331 12.55 -3.51 -8.80
N LEU A 332 13.01 -2.68 -7.85
CA LEU A 332 13.15 -1.24 -8.08
C LEU A 332 14.19 -0.92 -9.14
N THR A 333 15.34 -1.59 -9.14
CA THR A 333 16.42 -1.41 -10.11
C THR A 333 15.98 -1.88 -11.50
N MET A 334 15.38 -3.08 -11.59
CA MET A 334 14.82 -3.59 -12.85
C MET A 334 13.81 -2.61 -13.44
N TRP A 335 12.95 -2.02 -12.62
CA TRP A 335 11.97 -1.04 -13.10
C TRP A 335 12.61 0.27 -13.55
N LYS A 336 13.62 0.77 -12.83
CA LYS A 336 14.33 2.01 -13.21
C LYS A 336 15.11 1.88 -14.51
N ASN A 337 15.69 0.71 -14.74
CA ASN A 337 16.53 0.43 -15.90
C ASN A 337 15.75 -0.24 -17.05
N GLU A 338 14.50 -0.67 -16.79
CA GLU A 338 13.69 -1.46 -17.73
C GLU A 338 14.38 -2.76 -18.20
N GLU A 339 15.18 -3.35 -17.30
CA GLU A 339 15.94 -4.57 -17.57
C GLU A 339 15.34 -5.78 -16.87
N LYS A 340 15.38 -6.95 -17.55
CA LYS A 340 15.01 -8.25 -16.96
C LYS A 340 15.97 -8.64 -15.83
N TYR A 341 15.50 -9.55 -14.95
CA TYR A 341 16.34 -10.10 -13.91
C TYR A 341 17.56 -10.80 -14.48
N ASP A 342 18.74 -10.41 -13.98
CA ASP A 342 20.02 -11.06 -14.28
C ASP A 342 20.71 -11.46 -12.96
N PRO A 343 20.83 -12.76 -12.69
CA PRO A 343 21.51 -13.26 -11.50
C PRO A 343 22.97 -12.77 -11.35
N LYS A 344 23.65 -12.52 -12.47
CA LYS A 344 25.06 -12.10 -12.50
C LYS A 344 25.27 -10.63 -12.09
N LYS A 345 24.33 -9.75 -12.47
CA LYS A 345 24.37 -8.30 -12.11
C LYS A 345 24.01 -8.01 -10.65
N ARG A 346 23.61 -9.02 -9.88
CA ARG A 346 23.12 -8.89 -8.50
C ARG A 346 24.07 -8.20 -7.54
N LYS A 347 25.38 -8.42 -7.66
CA LYS A 347 26.37 -7.85 -6.74
C LYS A 347 26.39 -6.31 -6.78
N GLN A 348 26.13 -5.70 -7.93
CA GLN A 348 26.11 -4.25 -8.12
C GLN A 348 24.87 -3.56 -7.51
N VAL A 349 23.73 -4.26 -7.46
CA VAL A 349 22.45 -3.74 -6.92
C VAL A 349 22.44 -3.72 -5.39
N LEU A 350 23.24 -4.55 -4.76
CA LEU A 350 23.23 -4.78 -3.31
C LEU A 350 24.39 -4.10 -2.57
N ALA A 351 25.39 -3.62 -3.29
CA ALA A 351 26.42 -2.70 -2.77
C ALA A 351 25.86 -1.30 -2.58
#